data_4302d7885d51aa450baacd1596ab8986
#
_entry.id   4302d7885d51aa450baacd1596ab8986
#
_cell.length_a   1.000
_cell.length_b   1.000
_cell.length_c   1.000
_cell.angle_alpha   90.00
_cell.angle_beta   90.00
_cell.angle_gamma   90.00
#
_symmetry.space_group_name_H-M   'P 1'
#
loop_
_entity.id
_entity.type
_entity.pdbx_description
1 polymer ?
#
loop_
_entity_poly.entity_id
_entity_poly.type
_entity_poly.pdbx_seq_one_letter_code
_entity_poly.pdbx_strand_id
1 'polypeptide(L)'
;LAAVVIAGQGQPIFMLFALVGIVLFIGSISGAHVNPAITIGAWATRRIGWLRAIGYLFVQFLGAAVAFFTLQAFIGGAPAVTEAQQAYGQTAPTLFQALDLSTIAGREWYVFFSELLGTAILGFAIANASRVKDSLTASFTAGFGLFIALMIAVTIGGFVAASAIINPAVALALQAYDPNGWTYIIYA
;
A
#
# COMPACT_ATOMS: atom_id res chain seq x y z
N LEU A 1 3.63 5.65 -3.91
CA LEU A 1 2.40 5.20 -3.25
C LEU A 1 2.54 5.21 -1.73
N ALA A 2 3.62 4.65 -1.15
CA ALA A 2 3.84 4.61 0.31
C ALA A 2 3.71 6.00 0.98
N ALA A 3 4.30 7.04 0.40
CA ALA A 3 4.19 8.40 0.92
C ALA A 3 2.73 8.89 1.02
N VAL A 4 1.89 8.54 0.03
CA VAL A 4 0.47 8.89 0.04
C VAL A 4 -0.29 8.12 1.12
N VAL A 5 0.06 6.85 1.33
CA VAL A 5 -0.56 6.04 2.40
C VAL A 5 -0.27 6.65 3.76
N ILE A 6 0.99 7.01 4.04
CA ILE A 6 1.39 7.60 5.32
C ILE A 6 0.75 8.98 5.50
N ALA A 7 0.91 9.89 4.51
CA ALA A 7 0.38 11.25 4.59
C ALA A 7 -1.15 11.29 4.58
N GLY A 8 -1.79 10.37 3.86
CA GLY A 8 -3.24 10.22 3.79
C GLY A 8 -3.86 9.41 4.92
N GLN A 9 -3.09 9.06 5.96
CA GLN A 9 -3.57 8.30 7.13
C GLN A 9 -4.31 7.02 6.75
N GLY A 10 -3.78 6.28 5.75
CA GLY A 10 -4.37 5.03 5.29
C GLY A 10 -5.70 5.16 4.54
N GLN A 11 -6.17 6.36 4.24
CA GLN A 11 -7.48 6.55 3.59
C GLN A 11 -7.48 6.03 2.14
N PRO A 12 -8.34 5.07 1.78
CA PRO A 12 -8.32 4.42 0.46
C PRO A 12 -8.54 5.37 -0.72
N ILE A 13 -9.27 6.47 -0.51
CA ILE A 13 -9.55 7.45 -1.56
C ILE A 13 -8.28 8.15 -2.07
N PHE A 14 -7.34 8.47 -1.18
CA PHE A 14 -6.06 9.07 -1.59
C PHE A 14 -5.21 8.06 -2.37
N MET A 15 -5.25 6.79 -1.98
CA MET A 15 -4.53 5.72 -2.67
C MET A 15 -5.08 5.47 -4.07
N LEU A 16 -6.42 5.57 -4.26
CA LEU A 16 -7.08 5.49 -5.56
C LEU A 16 -6.47 6.53 -6.50
N PHE A 17 -6.56 7.81 -6.14
CA PHE A 17 -6.08 8.88 -7.01
C PHE A 17 -4.57 8.88 -7.20
N ALA A 18 -3.80 8.47 -6.17
CA ALA A 18 -2.37 8.29 -6.31
C ALA A 18 -2.03 7.22 -7.35
N LEU A 19 -2.72 6.07 -7.32
CA LEU A 19 -2.47 5.01 -8.30
C LEU A 19 -2.93 5.41 -9.69
N VAL A 20 -4.09 6.11 -9.83
CA VAL A 20 -4.52 6.68 -11.11
C VAL A 20 -3.42 7.55 -11.70
N GLY A 21 -2.90 8.51 -10.93
CA GLY A 21 -1.84 9.41 -11.37
C GLY A 21 -0.55 8.67 -11.74
N ILE A 22 -0.11 7.75 -10.89
CA ILE A 22 1.10 6.94 -11.13
C ILE A 22 0.97 6.15 -12.44
N VAL A 23 -0.14 5.45 -12.64
CA VAL A 23 -0.37 4.65 -13.86
C VAL A 23 -0.45 5.55 -15.09
N LEU A 24 -1.11 6.70 -14.97
CA LEU A 24 -1.21 7.67 -16.07
C LEU A 24 0.15 8.20 -16.50
N PHE A 25 1.04 8.53 -15.53
CA PHE A 25 2.34 9.15 -15.82
C PHE A 25 3.41 8.14 -16.23
N ILE A 26 3.50 6.98 -15.58
CA ILE A 26 4.61 6.05 -15.79
C ILE A 26 4.16 4.65 -16.23
N GLY A 27 2.87 4.42 -16.43
CA GLY A 27 2.35 3.11 -16.83
C GLY A 27 2.93 2.62 -18.16
N SER A 28 3.04 3.51 -19.15
CA SER A 28 3.63 3.20 -20.46
C SER A 28 5.15 2.97 -20.42
N ILE A 29 5.84 3.46 -19.38
CA ILE A 29 7.30 3.37 -19.22
C ILE A 29 7.68 2.10 -18.46
N SER A 30 7.09 1.89 -17.28
CA SER A 30 7.48 0.83 -16.34
C SER A 30 6.39 -0.21 -16.09
N GLY A 31 5.16 0.02 -16.57
CA GLY A 31 3.99 -0.77 -16.18
C GLY A 31 3.40 -0.35 -14.83
N ALA A 32 4.00 0.64 -14.14
CA ALA A 32 3.52 1.22 -12.88
C ALA A 32 3.12 0.17 -11.83
N HIS A 33 3.93 -0.86 -11.63
CA HIS A 33 3.61 -1.95 -10.70
C HIS A 33 3.39 -1.46 -9.27
N VAL A 34 4.28 -0.62 -8.76
CA VAL A 34 4.31 0.02 -7.42
C VAL A 34 3.82 -0.86 -6.27
N ASN A 35 3.88 -2.16 -6.46
CA ASN A 35 3.46 -3.20 -5.52
C ASN A 35 4.25 -4.49 -5.80
N PRO A 36 5.02 -5.02 -4.83
CA PRO A 36 5.76 -6.27 -4.98
C PRO A 36 4.89 -7.47 -5.35
N ALA A 37 3.69 -7.61 -4.78
CA ALA A 37 2.78 -8.71 -5.10
C ALA A 37 2.35 -8.67 -6.57
N ILE A 38 2.05 -7.49 -7.12
CA ILE A 38 1.76 -7.30 -8.56
C ILE A 38 2.99 -7.63 -9.42
N THR A 39 4.18 -7.26 -8.98
CA THR A 39 5.43 -7.58 -9.68
C THR A 39 5.68 -9.09 -9.74
N ILE A 40 5.48 -9.79 -8.62
CA ILE A 40 5.60 -11.25 -8.54
C ILE A 40 4.54 -11.92 -9.42
N GLY A 41 3.29 -11.45 -9.39
CA GLY A 41 2.21 -11.93 -10.26
C GLY A 41 2.53 -11.76 -11.75
N ALA A 42 3.10 -10.62 -12.15
CA ALA A 42 3.52 -10.36 -13.52
C ALA A 42 4.68 -11.28 -13.95
N TRP A 43 5.62 -11.56 -13.05
CA TRP A 43 6.69 -12.52 -13.30
C TRP A 43 6.16 -13.96 -13.39
N ALA A 44 5.36 -14.40 -12.46
CA ALA A 44 4.78 -15.74 -12.42
C ALA A 44 3.93 -16.04 -13.67
N THR A 45 3.24 -15.03 -14.20
CA THR A 45 2.47 -15.09 -15.46
C THR A 45 3.31 -14.82 -16.72
N ARG A 46 4.66 -14.75 -16.58
CA ARG A 46 5.62 -14.54 -17.68
C ARG A 46 5.44 -13.23 -18.46
N ARG A 47 4.84 -12.22 -17.86
CA ARG A 47 4.69 -10.88 -18.44
C ARG A 47 5.97 -10.05 -18.37
N ILE A 48 6.82 -10.33 -17.37
CA ILE A 48 8.15 -9.74 -17.22
C ILE A 48 9.19 -10.83 -16.95
N GLY A 49 10.44 -10.58 -17.32
CA GLY A 49 11.56 -11.47 -17.01
C GLY A 49 12.00 -11.32 -15.54
N TRP A 50 12.67 -12.34 -15.02
CA TRP A 50 13.11 -12.40 -13.63
C TRP A 50 14.05 -11.26 -13.21
N LEU A 51 14.97 -10.85 -14.07
CA LEU A 51 15.87 -9.71 -13.82
C LEU A 51 15.10 -8.40 -13.63
N ARG A 52 14.09 -8.17 -14.47
CA ARG A 52 13.22 -7.00 -14.32
C ARG A 52 12.39 -7.07 -13.03
N ALA A 53 11.90 -8.26 -12.68
CA ALA A 53 11.15 -8.46 -11.45
C ALA A 53 12.01 -8.13 -10.21
N ILE A 54 13.24 -8.65 -10.12
CA ILE A 54 14.17 -8.34 -9.02
C ILE A 54 14.48 -6.84 -8.95
N GLY A 55 14.79 -6.21 -10.09
CA GLY A 55 15.03 -4.77 -10.14
C GLY A 55 13.83 -3.96 -9.63
N TYR A 56 12.60 -4.35 -10.03
CA TYR A 56 11.38 -3.69 -9.57
C TYR A 56 11.16 -3.89 -8.08
N LEU A 57 11.32 -5.10 -7.56
CA LEU A 57 11.21 -5.36 -6.11
C LEU A 57 12.19 -4.48 -5.32
N PHE A 58 13.45 -4.45 -5.73
CA PHE A 58 14.47 -3.66 -5.08
C PHE A 58 14.11 -2.16 -5.02
N VAL A 59 13.74 -1.55 -6.16
CA VAL A 59 13.41 -0.12 -6.18
C VAL A 59 12.09 0.20 -5.48
N GLN A 60 11.16 -0.73 -5.41
CA GLN A 60 9.90 -0.56 -4.68
C GLN A 60 10.13 -0.52 -3.17
N PHE A 61 10.92 -1.43 -2.63
CA PHE A 61 11.28 -1.42 -1.21
C PHE A 61 12.17 -0.21 -0.87
N LEU A 62 13.12 0.14 -1.74
CA LEU A 62 13.93 1.35 -1.57
C LEU A 62 13.05 2.61 -1.55
N GLY A 63 12.11 2.73 -2.50
CA GLY A 63 11.18 3.86 -2.55
C GLY A 63 10.26 3.94 -1.33
N ALA A 64 9.85 2.79 -0.77
CA ALA A 64 9.09 2.73 0.46
C ALA A 64 9.90 3.23 1.67
N ALA A 65 11.16 2.81 1.79
CA ALA A 65 12.07 3.28 2.83
C ALA A 65 12.33 4.78 2.72
N VAL A 66 12.62 5.28 1.51
CA VAL A 66 12.79 6.73 1.26
C VAL A 66 11.55 7.51 1.66
N ALA A 67 10.34 7.03 1.32
CA ALA A 67 9.10 7.68 1.70
C ALA A 67 8.94 7.76 3.23
N PHE A 68 9.22 6.66 3.93
CA PHE A 68 9.17 6.62 5.40
C PHE A 68 10.14 7.63 6.02
N PHE A 69 11.43 7.56 5.70
CA PHE A 69 12.43 8.45 6.30
C PHE A 69 12.19 9.92 5.96
N THR A 70 11.75 10.21 4.74
CA THR A 70 11.42 11.58 4.34
C THR A 70 10.26 12.13 5.20
N LEU A 71 9.16 11.40 5.31
CA LEU A 71 8.01 11.85 6.08
C LEU A 71 8.32 11.91 7.58
N GLN A 72 9.11 10.98 8.10
CA GLN A 72 9.60 11.02 9.48
C GLN A 72 10.41 12.30 9.75
N ALA A 73 11.30 12.70 8.82
CA ALA A 73 12.06 13.93 8.96
C ALA A 73 11.17 15.18 8.94
N PHE A 74 10.15 15.23 8.07
CA PHE A 74 9.19 16.33 8.03
C PHE A 74 8.37 16.43 9.31
N ILE A 75 7.89 15.29 9.83
CA ILE A 75 7.12 15.27 11.08
C ILE A 75 7.98 15.65 12.27
N GLY A 76 9.23 15.16 12.34
CA GLY A 76 10.18 15.51 13.39
C GLY A 76 10.60 16.99 13.38
N GLY A 77 10.52 17.66 12.22
CA GLY A 77 10.74 19.09 12.07
C GLY A 77 9.49 19.95 12.21
N ALA A 78 8.32 19.35 12.43
CA ALA A 78 7.08 20.10 12.55
C ALA A 78 7.07 20.92 13.86
N PRO A 79 6.57 22.18 13.83
CA PRO A 79 6.44 22.97 15.04
C PRO A 79 5.42 22.33 15.99
N ALA A 80 5.62 22.54 17.28
CA ALA A 80 4.68 22.09 18.30
C ALA A 80 3.30 22.74 18.08
N VAL A 81 2.24 21.97 18.29
CA VAL A 81 0.88 22.47 18.19
C VAL A 81 0.60 23.39 19.37
N THR A 82 0.18 24.62 19.09
CA THR A 82 -0.13 25.62 20.12
C THR A 82 -1.43 25.30 20.87
N GLU A 83 -1.62 25.87 22.06
CA GLU A 83 -2.85 25.70 22.81
C GLU A 83 -4.09 26.15 22.03
N ALA A 84 -3.98 27.26 21.29
CA ALA A 84 -5.05 27.75 20.42
C ALA A 84 -5.40 26.73 19.33
N GLN A 85 -4.40 26.10 18.70
CA GLN A 85 -4.60 25.07 17.69
C GLN A 85 -5.23 23.81 18.28
N GLN A 86 -4.81 23.41 19.51
CA GLN A 86 -5.41 22.29 20.24
C GLN A 86 -6.88 22.56 20.57
N ALA A 87 -7.24 23.79 20.94
CA ALA A 87 -8.63 24.19 21.17
C ALA A 87 -9.51 24.06 19.92
N TYR A 88 -8.93 24.13 18.71
CA TYR A 88 -9.60 23.84 17.44
C TYR A 88 -9.49 22.38 17.01
N GLY A 89 -9.08 21.47 17.89
CA GLY A 89 -8.97 20.03 17.61
C GLY A 89 -7.77 19.64 16.75
N GLN A 90 -6.79 20.54 16.55
CA GLN A 90 -5.56 20.19 15.84
C GLN A 90 -4.65 19.36 16.74
N THR A 91 -4.12 18.28 16.19
CA THR A 91 -3.17 17.40 16.86
C THR A 91 -1.81 17.47 16.17
N ALA A 92 -0.74 17.12 16.89
CA ALA A 92 0.57 17.00 16.27
C ALA A 92 0.53 15.96 15.14
N PRO A 93 1.20 16.22 14.01
CA PRO A 93 1.26 15.26 12.93
C PRO A 93 1.97 13.98 13.39
N THR A 94 1.41 12.83 13.03
CA THR A 94 1.99 11.52 13.35
C THR A 94 2.13 10.69 12.07
N LEU A 95 3.11 9.80 12.06
CA LEU A 95 3.20 8.79 11.00
C LEU A 95 2.03 7.81 11.15
N PHE A 96 1.36 7.54 10.04
CA PHE A 96 0.43 6.43 9.99
C PHE A 96 1.23 5.12 9.99
N GLN A 97 0.91 4.24 10.92
CA GLN A 97 1.54 2.93 11.08
C GLN A 97 0.51 1.83 10.92
N ALA A 98 0.98 0.63 10.53
CA ALA A 98 0.14 -0.54 10.55
C ALA A 98 -0.25 -0.91 11.99
N LEU A 99 -1.38 -1.59 12.14
CA LEU A 99 -1.79 -2.14 13.42
C LEU A 99 -0.76 -3.19 13.89
N ASP A 100 -0.41 -3.13 15.17
CA ASP A 100 0.39 -4.16 15.82
C ASP A 100 -0.43 -5.47 15.92
N LEU A 101 0.04 -6.52 15.25
CA LEU A 101 -0.64 -7.81 15.23
C LEU A 101 -0.60 -8.53 16.59
N SER A 102 0.26 -8.11 17.51
CA SER A 102 0.27 -8.65 18.88
C SER A 102 -1.04 -8.42 19.60
N THR A 103 -1.78 -7.37 19.22
CA THR A 103 -3.10 -7.03 19.79
C THR A 103 -4.20 -8.01 19.36
N ILE A 104 -3.96 -8.82 18.33
CA ILE A 104 -4.92 -9.77 17.76
C ILE A 104 -4.39 -11.21 17.74
N ALA A 105 -3.53 -11.53 18.70
CA ALA A 105 -2.91 -12.86 18.82
C ALA A 105 -3.95 -13.98 18.69
N GLY A 106 -3.64 -14.99 17.85
CA GLY A 106 -4.54 -16.09 17.51
C GLY A 106 -5.55 -15.78 16.40
N ARG A 107 -5.53 -14.58 15.83
CA ARG A 107 -6.40 -14.16 14.71
C ARG A 107 -5.63 -13.81 13.44
N GLU A 108 -4.36 -14.14 13.37
CA GLU A 108 -3.43 -13.80 12.27
C GLU A 108 -3.93 -14.35 10.93
N TRP A 109 -4.56 -15.52 10.93
CA TRP A 109 -5.14 -16.11 9.74
C TRP A 109 -6.29 -15.30 9.12
N TYR A 110 -7.06 -14.60 9.93
CA TYR A 110 -8.11 -13.70 9.41
C TYR A 110 -7.49 -12.51 8.68
N VAL A 111 -6.39 -11.96 9.21
CA VAL A 111 -5.63 -10.90 8.54
C VAL A 111 -5.02 -11.41 7.25
N PHE A 112 -4.38 -12.58 7.28
CA PHE A 112 -3.83 -13.22 6.08
C PHE A 112 -4.89 -13.39 4.99
N PHE A 113 -6.08 -13.89 5.31
CA PHE A 113 -7.15 -14.07 4.32
C PHE A 113 -7.68 -12.73 3.80
N SER A 114 -7.76 -11.71 4.63
CA SER A 114 -8.18 -10.37 4.20
C SER A 114 -7.17 -9.76 3.22
N GLU A 115 -5.87 -9.86 3.51
CA GLU A 115 -4.77 -9.44 2.65
C GLU A 115 -4.74 -10.22 1.33
N LEU A 116 -4.88 -11.54 1.41
CA LEU A 116 -4.93 -12.42 0.24
C LEU A 116 -6.10 -12.07 -0.69
N LEU A 117 -7.30 -11.90 -0.13
CA LEU A 117 -8.49 -11.56 -0.91
C LEU A 117 -8.35 -10.18 -1.55
N GLY A 118 -7.91 -9.18 -0.78
CA GLY A 118 -7.67 -7.84 -1.30
C GLY A 118 -6.62 -7.84 -2.41
N THR A 119 -5.51 -8.55 -2.21
CA THR A 119 -4.44 -8.67 -3.22
C THR A 119 -4.94 -9.40 -4.48
N ALA A 120 -5.77 -10.43 -4.34
CA ALA A 120 -6.36 -11.14 -5.48
C ALA A 120 -7.28 -10.21 -6.30
N ILE A 121 -8.15 -9.44 -5.64
CA ILE A 121 -9.02 -8.46 -6.30
C ILE A 121 -8.19 -7.39 -7.03
N LEU A 122 -7.17 -6.85 -6.36
CA LEU A 122 -6.24 -5.91 -6.99
C LEU A 122 -5.55 -6.54 -8.22
N GLY A 123 -5.06 -7.77 -8.09
CA GLY A 123 -4.43 -8.51 -9.20
C GLY A 123 -5.36 -8.66 -10.40
N PHE A 124 -6.63 -8.96 -10.17
CA PHE A 124 -7.66 -9.01 -11.21
C PHE A 124 -7.83 -7.65 -11.90
N ALA A 125 -7.94 -6.57 -11.13
CA ALA A 125 -8.12 -5.22 -11.68
C ALA A 125 -6.90 -4.80 -12.51
N ILE A 126 -5.68 -5.04 -12.02
CA ILE A 126 -4.43 -4.74 -12.75
C ILE A 126 -4.30 -5.60 -14.01
N ALA A 127 -4.66 -6.89 -13.94
CA ALA A 127 -4.66 -7.76 -15.11
C ALA A 127 -5.63 -7.28 -16.19
N ASN A 128 -6.76 -6.72 -15.81
CA ASN A 128 -7.70 -6.09 -16.73
C ASN A 128 -7.17 -4.75 -17.26
N ALA A 129 -6.71 -3.86 -16.38
CA ALA A 129 -6.12 -2.57 -16.75
C ALA A 129 -5.00 -2.73 -17.80
N SER A 130 -4.16 -3.76 -17.66
CA SER A 130 -3.05 -4.04 -18.58
C SER A 130 -3.49 -4.45 -20.01
N ARG A 131 -4.76 -4.74 -20.24
CA ARG A 131 -5.34 -5.07 -21.55
C ARG A 131 -6.02 -3.87 -22.21
N VAL A 132 -6.28 -2.81 -21.44
CA VAL A 132 -6.93 -1.60 -21.93
C VAL A 132 -5.89 -0.75 -22.66
N LYS A 133 -6.20 -0.32 -23.89
CA LYS A 133 -5.28 0.49 -24.72
C LYS A 133 -5.31 1.97 -24.34
N ASP A 134 -6.45 2.46 -23.92
CA ASP A 134 -6.61 3.84 -23.46
C ASP A 134 -5.99 4.02 -22.09
N SER A 135 -5.00 4.91 -21.99
CA SER A 135 -4.23 5.12 -20.76
C SER A 135 -5.07 5.68 -19.60
N LEU A 136 -6.06 6.52 -19.92
CA LEU A 136 -6.95 7.07 -18.91
C LEU A 136 -7.85 5.99 -18.32
N THR A 137 -8.50 5.20 -19.17
CA THR A 137 -9.33 4.06 -18.75
C THR A 137 -8.50 3.03 -17.97
N ALA A 138 -7.27 2.72 -18.43
CA ALA A 138 -6.38 1.79 -17.73
C ALA A 138 -6.02 2.30 -16.33
N SER A 139 -5.69 3.60 -16.20
CA SER A 139 -5.31 4.19 -14.92
C SER A 139 -6.48 4.23 -13.93
N PHE A 140 -7.67 4.58 -14.38
CA PHE A 140 -8.87 4.52 -13.53
C PHE A 140 -9.24 3.08 -13.16
N THR A 141 -9.13 2.12 -14.08
CA THR A 141 -9.35 0.70 -13.78
C THR A 141 -8.40 0.20 -12.69
N ALA A 142 -7.12 0.58 -12.74
CA ALA A 142 -6.14 0.24 -11.72
C ALA A 142 -6.45 0.92 -10.37
N GLY A 143 -6.73 2.22 -10.38
CA GLY A 143 -6.99 2.99 -9.16
C GLY A 143 -8.28 2.56 -8.45
N PHE A 144 -9.39 2.42 -9.18
CA PHE A 144 -10.65 1.91 -8.60
C PHE A 144 -10.51 0.45 -8.17
N GLY A 145 -9.72 -0.36 -8.90
CA GLY A 145 -9.41 -1.72 -8.49
C GLY A 145 -8.71 -1.76 -7.13
N LEU A 146 -7.72 -0.89 -6.91
CA LEU A 146 -7.07 -0.74 -5.62
C LEU A 146 -8.05 -0.28 -4.53
N PHE A 147 -8.89 0.71 -4.84
CA PHE A 147 -9.87 1.21 -3.90
C PHE A 147 -10.83 0.12 -3.43
N ILE A 148 -11.44 -0.62 -4.36
CA ILE A 148 -12.36 -1.72 -4.04
C ILE A 148 -11.64 -2.83 -3.25
N ALA A 149 -10.43 -3.20 -3.68
CA ALA A 149 -9.62 -4.20 -2.98
C ALA A 149 -9.34 -3.81 -1.52
N LEU A 150 -8.95 -2.56 -1.29
CA LEU A 150 -8.74 -2.02 0.05
C LEU A 150 -10.03 -1.96 0.86
N MET A 151 -11.12 -1.47 0.28
CA MET A 151 -12.42 -1.40 0.98
C MET A 151 -12.88 -2.78 1.46
N ILE A 152 -12.75 -3.80 0.62
CA ILE A 152 -13.10 -5.17 1.00
C ILE A 152 -12.15 -5.71 2.07
N ALA A 153 -10.83 -5.57 1.86
CA ALA A 153 -9.84 -6.06 2.81
C ALA A 153 -9.94 -5.37 4.18
N VAL A 154 -10.11 -4.04 4.21
CA VAL A 154 -10.31 -3.28 5.46
C VAL A 154 -11.60 -3.67 6.16
N THR A 155 -12.69 -3.89 5.40
CA THR A 155 -13.98 -4.31 5.99
C THR A 155 -13.85 -5.68 6.64
N ILE A 156 -13.23 -6.65 5.98
CA ILE A 156 -13.04 -8.00 6.51
C ILE A 156 -12.02 -7.99 7.66
N GLY A 157 -10.89 -7.31 7.51
CA GLY A 157 -9.88 -7.14 8.55
C GLY A 157 -10.45 -6.44 9.79
N GLY A 158 -11.36 -5.50 9.59
CA GLY A 158 -12.04 -4.76 10.66
C GLY A 158 -12.82 -5.64 11.64
N PHE A 159 -13.32 -6.81 11.22
CA PHE A 159 -13.96 -7.77 12.13
C PHE A 159 -13.00 -8.32 13.20
N VAL A 160 -11.71 -8.27 12.95
CA VAL A 160 -10.67 -8.70 13.90
C VAL A 160 -9.80 -7.52 14.35
N ALA A 161 -10.25 -6.28 14.12
CA ALA A 161 -9.54 -5.04 14.42
C ALA A 161 -8.18 -4.90 13.71
N ALA A 162 -8.06 -5.48 12.50
CA ALA A 162 -6.86 -5.38 11.69
C ALA A 162 -7.02 -4.34 10.57
N SER A 163 -5.91 -3.70 10.20
CA SER A 163 -5.80 -2.89 8.98
C SER A 163 -5.53 -3.79 7.76
N ALA A 164 -5.76 -3.28 6.55
CA ALA A 164 -5.36 -3.95 5.32
C ALA A 164 -4.35 -3.09 4.55
N ILE A 165 -3.34 -3.74 3.98
CA ILE A 165 -2.21 -3.07 3.31
C ILE A 165 -2.12 -3.50 1.85
N ILE A 166 -2.30 -4.78 1.55
CA ILE A 166 -2.27 -5.43 0.23
C ILE A 166 -1.06 -5.04 -0.65
N ASN A 167 0.03 -4.61 -0.02
CA ASN A 167 1.25 -4.16 -0.71
C ASN A 167 2.47 -4.33 0.19
N PRO A 168 3.35 -5.31 -0.06
CA PRO A 168 4.53 -5.57 0.78
C PRO A 168 5.47 -4.36 0.95
N ALA A 169 5.65 -3.53 -0.07
CA ALA A 169 6.48 -2.33 0.04
C ALA A 169 5.83 -1.25 0.92
N VAL A 170 4.51 -1.11 0.86
CA VAL A 170 3.77 -0.23 1.78
C VAL A 170 3.84 -0.77 3.21
N ALA A 171 3.74 -2.10 3.40
CA ALA A 171 3.91 -2.72 4.72
C ALA A 171 5.26 -2.37 5.35
N LEU A 172 6.35 -2.35 4.57
CA LEU A 172 7.65 -1.88 5.04
C LEU A 172 7.60 -0.42 5.50
N ALA A 173 7.01 0.46 4.69
CA ALA A 173 6.92 1.88 5.02
C ALA A 173 6.03 2.17 6.24
N LEU A 174 5.06 1.29 6.52
CA LEU A 174 4.19 1.36 7.70
C LEU A 174 4.77 0.63 8.91
N GLN A 175 5.99 0.12 8.83
CA GLN A 175 6.66 -0.65 9.88
C GLN A 175 5.84 -1.88 10.33
N ALA A 176 5.13 -2.52 9.39
CA ALA A 176 4.26 -3.65 9.67
C ALA A 176 5.01 -4.98 9.90
N TYR A 177 6.28 -5.03 9.54
CA TYR A 177 7.10 -6.24 9.73
C TYR A 177 7.68 -6.32 11.13
N ASP A 178 7.34 -7.36 11.83
CA ASP A 178 7.75 -7.63 13.21
C ASP A 178 8.66 -8.90 13.23
N PRO A 179 9.61 -9.01 14.17
CA PRO A 179 10.50 -10.17 14.31
C PRO A 179 9.79 -11.52 14.54
N ASN A 180 8.53 -11.52 14.97
CA ASN A 180 7.78 -12.74 15.30
C ASN A 180 7.34 -13.59 14.09
N GLY A 181 7.67 -13.19 12.87
CA GLY A 181 7.57 -14.02 11.68
C GLY A 181 6.21 -14.03 10.97
N TRP A 182 5.09 -13.91 11.66
CA TRP A 182 3.76 -13.92 11.05
C TRP A 182 3.52 -12.78 10.08
N THR A 183 4.03 -11.60 10.40
CA THR A 183 3.91 -10.41 9.54
C THR A 183 4.56 -10.60 8.18
N TYR A 184 5.65 -11.37 8.10
CA TYR A 184 6.29 -11.70 6.82
C TYR A 184 5.41 -12.60 5.95
N ILE A 185 4.61 -13.49 6.55
CA ILE A 185 3.67 -14.35 5.82
C ILE A 185 2.44 -13.56 5.38
N ILE A 186 1.94 -12.67 6.24
CA ILE A 186 0.72 -11.90 6.01
C ILE A 186 0.93 -10.84 4.93
N TYR A 187 2.06 -10.12 4.98
CA TYR A 187 2.30 -8.95 4.12
C TYR A 187 3.30 -9.20 2.98
N ALA A 188 3.75 -10.44 2.74
CA ALA A 188 4.63 -10.82 1.63
C ALA A 188 3.86 -11.18 0.30
#